data_21ce265cf5e6023edf5e995c88a94e08
#
_entry.id   21ce265cf5e6023edf5e995c88a94e08
#
_cell.length_a   1.000
_cell.length_b   1.000
_cell.length_c   1.000
_cell.angle_alpha   90.00
_cell.angle_beta   90.00
_cell.angle_gamma   90.00
#
_symmetry.space_group_name_H-M   'P 1'
#
loop_
_entity.id
_entity.type
_entity.pdbx_description
1 polymer ?
#
loop_
_entity_poly.entity_id
_entity_poly.type
_entity_poly.pdbx_seq_one_letter_code
_entity_poly.pdbx_strand_id
1 'polypeptide(L)'
;VRTPMQWAGSAGGGFSAADPDTFVAPMIDRGPFRYQKVNVADSLLHRHSLLHRIMDIANTRSEFPEIAVAPFRIISTDRQAILAICYDNHERSVITFLNFSEKALRFTAKGIDEAVWTPCLADKTYADALIPGKRVELEISAYGYRWFWTNSSALR
;
A
#
# COMPACT_ATOMS: atom_id res chain seq x y z
N VAL A 1 13.02 -19.81 -7.88
CA VAL A 1 12.60 -21.16 -7.48
C VAL A 1 11.13 -21.11 -7.14
N ARG A 2 10.31 -22.00 -7.68
CA ARG A 2 8.89 -22.12 -7.36
C ARG A 2 8.74 -23.16 -6.26
N THR A 3 7.94 -22.87 -5.24
CA THR A 3 7.59 -23.80 -4.16
C THR A 3 6.07 -23.94 -4.10
N PRO A 4 5.55 -25.04 -3.52
CA PRO A 4 4.12 -25.14 -3.24
C PRO A 4 3.62 -23.96 -2.39
N MET A 5 2.40 -23.49 -2.67
CA MET A 5 1.81 -22.40 -1.89
C MET A 5 1.53 -22.84 -0.46
N GLN A 6 1.92 -22.02 0.50
CA GLN A 6 1.75 -22.25 1.93
C GLN A 6 0.35 -21.77 2.38
N TRP A 7 -0.66 -22.65 2.24
CA TRP A 7 -2.04 -22.29 2.59
C TRP A 7 -2.31 -22.37 4.10
N ALA A 8 -1.67 -23.34 4.79
CA ALA A 8 -1.88 -23.56 6.23
C ALA A 8 -0.61 -24.07 6.90
N GLY A 9 -0.56 -24.00 8.23
CA GLY A 9 0.52 -24.56 9.05
C GLY A 9 0.47 -26.09 9.22
N SER A 10 -0.52 -26.78 8.63
CA SER A 10 -0.67 -28.24 8.66
C SER A 10 0.31 -28.95 7.72
N ALA A 11 0.39 -30.28 7.83
CA ALA A 11 1.23 -31.11 6.98
C ALA A 11 1.00 -30.81 5.48
N GLY A 12 2.09 -30.80 4.70
CA GLY A 12 2.04 -30.42 3.29
C GLY A 12 1.68 -28.94 3.04
N GLY A 13 1.68 -28.09 4.09
CA GLY A 13 1.34 -26.67 3.98
C GLY A 13 -0.11 -26.39 3.55
N GLY A 14 -1.01 -27.37 3.67
CA GLY A 14 -2.37 -27.29 3.13
C GLY A 14 -2.43 -27.27 1.59
N PHE A 15 -1.31 -27.52 0.92
CA PHE A 15 -1.23 -27.52 -0.55
C PHE A 15 -1.81 -28.81 -1.16
N SER A 16 -1.48 -29.96 -0.56
CA SER A 16 -1.94 -31.30 -1.00
C SER A 16 -2.02 -32.25 0.18
N ALA A 17 -2.88 -33.28 0.07
CA ALA A 17 -2.94 -34.38 0.98
C ALA A 17 -1.91 -35.51 0.65
N ALA A 18 -1.19 -35.40 -0.47
CA ALA A 18 -0.12 -36.32 -0.84
C ALA A 18 1.08 -36.15 0.09
N ASP A 19 1.93 -37.18 0.15
CA ASP A 19 3.20 -37.10 0.88
C ASP A 19 4.04 -35.94 0.34
N PRO A 20 4.48 -34.99 1.19
CA PRO A 20 5.31 -33.86 0.78
C PRO A 20 6.59 -34.26 0.04
N ASP A 21 7.14 -35.44 0.30
CA ASP A 21 8.34 -35.95 -0.38
C ASP A 21 8.10 -36.28 -1.87
N THR A 22 6.82 -36.41 -2.26
CA THR A 22 6.39 -36.67 -3.65
C THR A 22 6.15 -35.37 -4.45
N PHE A 23 6.24 -34.22 -3.83
CA PHE A 23 6.00 -32.94 -4.52
C PHE A 23 7.09 -32.64 -5.55
N VAL A 24 6.68 -32.13 -6.71
CA VAL A 24 7.62 -31.74 -7.79
C VAL A 24 8.61 -30.68 -7.34
N ALA A 25 8.22 -29.82 -6.39
CA ALA A 25 9.10 -28.84 -5.77
C ALA A 25 9.01 -28.96 -4.24
N PRO A 26 10.12 -28.81 -3.52
CA PRO A 26 10.14 -28.99 -2.08
C PRO A 26 9.33 -27.90 -1.36
N MET A 27 8.69 -28.27 -0.25
CA MET A 27 8.10 -27.34 0.71
C MET A 27 9.21 -26.55 1.44
N ILE A 28 8.92 -25.31 1.80
CA ILE A 28 9.78 -24.57 2.73
C ILE A 28 9.40 -25.00 4.16
N ASP A 29 10.12 -25.96 4.70
CA ASP A 29 9.89 -26.56 6.03
C ASP A 29 10.81 -26.00 7.12
N ARG A 30 11.83 -25.19 6.74
CA ARG A 30 12.87 -24.64 7.63
C ARG A 30 13.02 -23.13 7.48
N GLY A 31 13.70 -22.53 8.47
CA GLY A 31 14.01 -21.11 8.46
C GLY A 31 12.82 -20.20 8.78
N PRO A 32 13.00 -18.88 8.60
CA PRO A 32 12.00 -17.88 8.98
C PRO A 32 10.72 -17.93 8.13
N PHE A 33 10.80 -18.45 6.90
CA PHE A 33 9.68 -18.49 5.95
C PHE A 33 9.04 -19.89 5.84
N ARG A 34 9.30 -20.80 6.80
CA ARG A 34 8.68 -22.12 6.80
C ARG A 34 7.15 -22.04 6.89
N TYR A 35 6.45 -23.00 6.26
CA TYR A 35 4.98 -22.97 6.16
C TYR A 35 4.26 -22.99 7.52
N GLN A 36 4.88 -23.50 8.59
CA GLN A 36 4.34 -23.45 9.95
C GLN A 36 4.35 -22.04 10.55
N LYS A 37 5.10 -21.08 9.98
CA LYS A 37 5.18 -19.68 10.43
C LYS A 37 4.56 -18.70 9.47
N VAL A 38 4.69 -18.98 8.17
CA VAL A 38 4.21 -18.08 7.11
C VAL A 38 3.27 -18.86 6.24
N ASN A 39 1.99 -18.62 6.38
CA ASN A 39 0.94 -19.25 5.58
C ASN A 39 -0.27 -18.32 5.46
N VAL A 40 -1.14 -18.62 4.49
CA VAL A 40 -2.33 -17.81 4.21
C VAL A 40 -3.31 -17.81 5.37
N ALA A 41 -3.58 -18.99 5.98
CA ALA A 41 -4.56 -19.11 7.06
C ALA A 41 -4.20 -18.21 8.25
N ASP A 42 -2.94 -18.26 8.71
CA ASP A 42 -2.48 -17.40 9.80
C ASP A 42 -2.46 -15.93 9.38
N SER A 43 -2.05 -15.63 8.14
CA SER A 43 -2.03 -14.26 7.63
C SER A 43 -3.42 -13.64 7.58
N LEU A 44 -4.47 -14.41 7.29
CA LEU A 44 -5.86 -13.94 7.31
C LEU A 44 -6.37 -13.64 8.73
N LEU A 45 -5.84 -14.30 9.76
CA LEU A 45 -6.20 -14.03 11.16
C LEU A 45 -5.53 -12.77 11.72
N HIS A 46 -4.43 -12.32 11.10
CA HIS A 46 -3.65 -11.17 11.58
C HIS A 46 -3.90 -9.93 10.74
N ARG A 47 -4.72 -8.99 11.23
CA ARG A 47 -5.10 -7.73 10.54
C ARG A 47 -3.93 -6.88 10.03
N HIS A 48 -2.75 -7.01 10.63
CA HIS A 48 -1.56 -6.26 10.22
C HIS A 48 -0.58 -7.10 9.39
N SER A 49 -1.03 -8.26 8.87
CA SER A 49 -0.22 -9.08 7.97
C SER A 49 0.02 -8.38 6.64
N LEU A 50 1.09 -8.79 5.94
CA LEU A 50 1.37 -8.32 4.58
C LEU A 50 0.20 -8.62 3.64
N LEU A 51 -0.47 -9.77 3.81
CA LEU A 51 -1.63 -10.15 3.01
C LEU A 51 -2.75 -9.11 3.12
N HIS A 52 -3.14 -8.72 4.34
CA HIS A 52 -4.17 -7.68 4.52
C HIS A 52 -3.75 -6.34 3.92
N ARG A 53 -2.50 -5.92 4.10
CA ARG A 53 -2.00 -4.67 3.51
C ARG A 53 -2.09 -4.67 1.99
N ILE A 54 -1.73 -5.79 1.35
CA ILE A 54 -1.86 -5.93 -0.12
C ILE A 54 -3.34 -5.93 -0.54
N MET A 55 -4.21 -6.61 0.22
CA MET A 55 -5.65 -6.59 -0.05
C MET A 55 -6.24 -5.18 0.07
N ASP A 56 -5.89 -4.43 1.11
CA ASP A 56 -6.34 -3.05 1.31
C ASP A 56 -5.90 -2.14 0.16
N ILE A 57 -4.64 -2.24 -0.26
CA ILE A 57 -4.10 -1.49 -1.42
C ILE A 57 -4.84 -1.88 -2.71
N ALA A 58 -5.05 -3.17 -2.95
CA ALA A 58 -5.71 -3.66 -4.16
C ALA A 58 -7.19 -3.22 -4.20
N ASN A 59 -7.90 -3.32 -3.08
CA ASN A 59 -9.29 -2.89 -2.96
C ASN A 59 -9.41 -1.37 -3.17
N THR A 60 -8.60 -0.57 -2.46
CA THR A 60 -8.60 0.89 -2.63
C THR A 60 -8.27 1.27 -4.07
N ARG A 61 -7.26 0.63 -4.69
CA ARG A 61 -6.94 0.88 -6.10
C ARG A 61 -8.12 0.60 -7.04
N SER A 62 -8.94 -0.42 -6.72
CA SER A 62 -10.14 -0.76 -7.53
C SER A 62 -11.23 0.30 -7.38
N GLU A 63 -11.33 0.97 -6.24
CA GLU A 63 -12.25 2.09 -5.98
C GLU A 63 -11.81 3.38 -6.67
N PHE A 64 -10.50 3.49 -7.00
CA PHE A 64 -9.88 4.64 -7.66
C PHE A 64 -9.25 4.26 -8.99
N PRO A 65 -10.06 3.99 -10.04
CA PRO A 65 -9.55 3.61 -11.36
C PRO A 65 -8.67 4.70 -12.00
N GLU A 66 -8.75 5.95 -11.54
CA GLU A 66 -7.91 7.07 -11.95
C GLU A 66 -6.41 6.73 -11.86
N ILE A 67 -6.01 5.99 -10.85
CA ILE A 67 -4.61 5.56 -10.63
C ILE A 67 -4.07 4.72 -11.81
N ALA A 68 -4.96 4.08 -12.59
CA ALA A 68 -4.58 3.24 -13.71
C ALA A 68 -4.63 3.94 -15.08
N VAL A 69 -5.54 4.91 -15.25
CA VAL A 69 -5.88 5.44 -16.58
C VAL A 69 -5.79 6.96 -16.70
N ALA A 70 -5.82 7.71 -15.59
CA ALA A 70 -5.75 9.16 -15.64
C ALA A 70 -4.33 9.66 -15.96
N PRO A 71 -4.19 10.83 -16.60
CA PRO A 71 -2.93 11.54 -16.63
C PRO A 71 -2.40 11.76 -15.21
N PHE A 72 -1.10 11.74 -15.06
CA PHE A 72 -0.48 11.96 -13.75
C PHE A 72 0.58 13.07 -13.81
N ARG A 73 0.83 13.68 -12.68
CA ARG A 73 1.93 14.63 -12.48
C ARG A 73 2.67 14.31 -11.17
N ILE A 74 3.97 14.55 -11.18
CA ILE A 74 4.80 14.44 -9.96
C ILE A 74 4.64 15.73 -9.15
N ILE A 75 4.30 15.56 -7.89
CA ILE A 75 4.23 16.66 -6.92
C ILE A 75 5.62 16.92 -6.34
N SER A 76 6.05 18.17 -6.35
CA SER A 76 7.36 18.56 -5.79
C SER A 76 7.33 18.46 -4.27
N THR A 77 8.32 17.78 -3.70
CA THR A 77 8.53 17.66 -2.25
C THR A 77 9.93 18.15 -1.87
N ASP A 78 10.11 18.52 -0.60
CA ASP A 78 11.41 18.94 -0.05
C ASP A 78 12.27 17.76 0.44
N ARG A 79 11.81 16.52 0.21
CA ARG A 79 12.51 15.29 0.59
C ARG A 79 12.65 14.35 -0.61
N GLN A 80 13.86 14.03 -1.00
CA GLN A 80 14.15 13.13 -2.12
C GLN A 80 13.60 11.71 -1.93
N ALA A 81 13.47 11.25 -0.67
CA ALA A 81 12.94 9.94 -0.36
C ALA A 81 11.40 9.86 -0.46
N ILE A 82 10.71 10.99 -0.68
CA ILE A 82 9.26 11.03 -0.83
C ILE A 82 8.90 11.14 -2.31
N LEU A 83 8.20 10.12 -2.81
CA LEU A 83 7.52 10.18 -4.10
C LEU A 83 6.08 10.61 -3.87
N ALA A 84 5.67 11.68 -4.55
CA ALA A 84 4.29 12.16 -4.55
C ALA A 84 3.77 12.24 -5.98
N ILE A 85 2.65 11.56 -6.24
CA ILE A 85 2.01 11.48 -7.57
C ILE A 85 0.56 11.94 -7.43
N CYS A 86 0.15 12.87 -8.29
CA CYS A 86 -1.24 13.24 -8.44
C CYS A 86 -1.77 12.68 -9.76
N TYR A 87 -2.87 11.95 -9.69
CA TYR A 87 -3.64 11.45 -10.83
C TYR A 87 -4.87 12.33 -10.98
N ASP A 88 -4.95 13.04 -12.10
CA ASP A 88 -6.02 14.01 -12.33
C ASP A 88 -6.99 13.51 -13.40
N ASN A 89 -8.26 13.36 -13.00
CA ASN A 89 -9.37 13.08 -13.88
C ASN A 89 -10.40 14.23 -13.80
N HIS A 90 -11.26 14.37 -14.81
CA HIS A 90 -12.29 15.41 -14.86
C HIS A 90 -13.30 15.35 -13.70
N GLU A 91 -13.51 14.19 -13.12
CA GLU A 91 -14.48 13.95 -12.04
C GLU A 91 -13.81 13.88 -10.66
N ARG A 92 -12.60 13.32 -10.60
CA ARG A 92 -11.94 13.02 -9.33
C ARG A 92 -10.42 13.02 -9.48
N SER A 93 -9.72 13.52 -8.47
CA SER A 93 -8.26 13.48 -8.39
C SER A 93 -7.81 12.67 -7.19
N VAL A 94 -6.69 11.96 -7.36
CA VAL A 94 -6.07 11.14 -6.31
C VAL A 94 -4.62 11.54 -6.14
N ILE A 95 -4.17 11.78 -4.90
CA ILE A 95 -2.75 12.00 -4.58
C ILE A 95 -2.24 10.84 -3.73
N THR A 96 -1.09 10.31 -4.12
CA THR A 96 -0.37 9.27 -3.38
C THR A 96 0.97 9.81 -2.90
N PHE A 97 1.30 9.59 -1.62
CA PHE A 97 2.61 9.86 -1.03
C PHE A 97 3.23 8.54 -0.58
N LEU A 98 4.51 8.33 -0.92
CA LEU A 98 5.27 7.12 -0.65
C LEU A 98 6.63 7.49 -0.07
N ASN A 99 7.00 6.93 1.08
CA ASN A 99 8.30 7.11 1.69
C ASN A 99 9.21 5.90 1.38
N PHE A 100 10.28 6.11 0.65
CA PHE A 100 11.28 5.08 0.31
C PHE A 100 12.45 5.02 1.27
N SER A 101 12.34 5.64 2.46
CA SER A 101 13.39 5.59 3.47
C SER A 101 13.01 4.75 4.69
N GLU A 102 14.03 4.30 5.42
CA GLU A 102 13.89 3.58 6.68
C GLU A 102 13.49 4.47 7.88
N LYS A 103 13.31 5.77 7.66
CA LYS A 103 12.97 6.75 8.70
C LYS A 103 11.60 7.35 8.45
N ALA A 104 10.88 7.64 9.53
CA ALA A 104 9.71 8.52 9.45
C ALA A 104 10.16 9.93 9.08
N LEU A 105 9.44 10.58 8.16
CA LEU A 105 9.78 11.89 7.63
C LEU A 105 8.61 12.85 7.78
N ARG A 106 8.93 14.08 8.18
CA ARG A 106 8.09 15.25 7.90
C ARG A 106 8.57 15.89 6.62
N PHE A 107 7.65 16.23 5.75
CA PHE A 107 7.96 16.82 4.46
C PHE A 107 6.93 17.85 4.06
N THR A 108 7.32 18.67 3.11
CA THR A 108 6.46 19.67 2.50
C THR A 108 6.25 19.32 1.04
N ALA A 109 5.00 19.40 0.59
CA ALA A 109 4.62 19.27 -0.81
C ALA A 109 4.11 20.61 -1.35
N LYS A 110 4.35 20.88 -2.65
CA LYS A 110 3.91 22.10 -3.35
C LYS A 110 3.13 21.74 -4.61
N GLY A 111 2.23 22.64 -5.02
CA GLY A 111 1.44 22.45 -6.23
C GLY A 111 0.30 21.44 -6.03
N ILE A 112 -0.22 21.36 -4.81
CA ILE A 112 -1.47 20.66 -4.50
C ILE A 112 -2.59 21.68 -4.58
N ASP A 113 -3.61 21.38 -5.37
CA ASP A 113 -4.72 22.29 -5.62
C ASP A 113 -5.53 22.53 -4.35
N GLU A 114 -6.12 23.74 -4.25
CA GLU A 114 -6.96 24.15 -3.12
C GLU A 114 -8.30 23.40 -3.18
N ALA A 115 -8.35 22.23 -2.57
CA ALA A 115 -9.54 21.39 -2.46
C ALA A 115 -9.55 20.66 -1.11
N VAL A 116 -10.69 20.14 -0.72
CA VAL A 116 -10.80 19.29 0.46
C VAL A 116 -10.35 17.87 0.06
N TRP A 117 -9.22 17.45 0.58
CA TRP A 117 -8.64 16.14 0.34
C TRP A 117 -9.03 15.17 1.44
N THR A 118 -9.70 14.09 1.07
CA THR A 118 -10.15 13.03 1.97
C THR A 118 -9.15 11.88 1.99
N PRO A 119 -8.66 11.42 3.15
CA PRO A 119 -7.80 10.25 3.22
C PRO A 119 -8.59 8.99 2.83
N CYS A 120 -8.00 8.12 2.01
CA CYS A 120 -8.60 6.86 1.58
C CYS A 120 -7.74 5.63 1.87
N LEU A 121 -6.42 5.79 1.99
CA LEU A 121 -5.51 4.70 2.35
C LEU A 121 -4.28 5.24 3.07
N ALA A 122 -3.84 4.52 4.11
CA ALA A 122 -2.57 4.80 4.79
C ALA A 122 -2.04 3.54 5.50
N ASP A 123 -0.73 3.48 5.73
CA ASP A 123 -0.07 2.39 6.45
C ASP A 123 -0.40 2.36 7.95
N LYS A 124 -0.83 3.50 8.51
CA LYS A 124 -1.32 3.65 9.88
C LYS A 124 -2.29 4.84 9.98
N THR A 125 -2.87 5.05 11.15
CA THR A 125 -3.62 6.28 11.45
C THR A 125 -2.66 7.45 11.66
N TYR A 126 -2.93 8.57 11.02
CA TYR A 126 -2.22 9.84 11.17
C TYR A 126 -3.14 10.88 11.78
N ALA A 127 -2.60 11.70 12.69
CA ALA A 127 -3.35 12.78 13.33
C ALA A 127 -3.48 14.02 12.42
N ASP A 128 -2.53 14.21 11.50
CA ASP A 128 -2.53 15.31 10.55
C ASP A 128 -3.41 15.03 9.33
N ALA A 129 -4.09 16.06 8.85
CA ALA A 129 -4.88 16.02 7.62
C ALA A 129 -4.11 16.72 6.48
N LEU A 130 -4.45 16.40 5.24
CA LEU A 130 -3.99 17.18 4.10
C LEU A 130 -4.80 18.47 4.06
N ILE A 131 -4.22 19.56 4.58
CA ILE A 131 -4.82 20.88 4.53
C ILE A 131 -4.33 21.56 3.25
N PRO A 132 -5.21 21.91 2.30
CA PRO A 132 -4.82 22.51 1.03
C PRO A 132 -4.19 23.90 1.24
N GLY A 133 -3.25 24.24 0.38
CA GLY A 133 -2.56 25.51 0.42
C GLY A 133 -1.31 25.53 -0.46
N LYS A 134 -0.66 26.69 -0.53
CA LYS A 134 0.59 26.84 -1.31
C LYS A 134 1.68 25.86 -0.86
N ARG A 135 1.59 25.36 0.37
CA ARG A 135 2.54 24.47 1.00
C ARG A 135 1.82 23.54 1.97
N VAL A 136 1.88 22.27 1.71
CA VAL A 136 1.25 21.22 2.53
C VAL A 136 2.33 20.52 3.34
N GLU A 137 2.16 20.45 4.66
CA GLU A 137 3.06 19.72 5.55
C GLU A 137 2.40 18.41 5.99
N LEU A 138 3.12 17.30 5.84
CA LEU A 138 2.65 15.96 6.22
C LEU A 138 3.75 15.16 6.90
N GLU A 139 3.33 14.24 7.77
CA GLU A 139 4.18 13.19 8.31
C GLU A 139 3.89 11.86 7.62
N ILE A 140 4.92 11.03 7.41
CA ILE A 140 4.81 9.69 6.86
C ILE A 140 5.82 8.77 7.54
N SER A 141 5.40 7.56 7.90
CA SER A 141 6.27 6.58 8.58
C SER A 141 7.38 6.06 7.67
N ALA A 142 8.34 5.33 8.24
CA ALA A 142 9.34 4.58 7.49
C ALA A 142 8.64 3.61 6.52
N TYR A 143 9.02 3.63 5.24
CA TYR A 143 8.39 2.85 4.17
C TYR A 143 6.86 2.97 4.13
N GLY A 144 6.31 4.08 4.66
CA GLY A 144 4.89 4.35 4.74
C GLY A 144 4.30 4.86 3.45
N TYR A 145 2.97 4.87 3.42
CA TYR A 145 2.18 5.41 2.31
C TYR A 145 0.94 6.12 2.83
N ARG A 146 0.48 7.16 2.09
CA ARG A 146 -0.75 7.91 2.36
C ARG A 146 -1.39 8.31 1.06
N TRP A 147 -2.67 7.98 0.87
CA TRP A 147 -3.45 8.32 -0.30
C TRP A 147 -4.62 9.19 0.09
N PHE A 148 -4.90 10.18 -0.75
CA PHE A 148 -6.00 11.12 -0.58
C PHE A 148 -6.72 11.30 -1.91
N TRP A 149 -7.99 11.63 -1.84
CA TRP A 149 -8.80 11.93 -3.03
C TRP A 149 -9.63 13.18 -2.83
N THR A 150 -10.05 13.81 -3.92
CA THR A 150 -10.98 14.92 -3.97
C THR A 150 -11.83 14.86 -5.24
N ASN A 151 -13.01 15.49 -5.22
CA ASN A 151 -13.80 15.70 -6.45
C ASN A 151 -13.21 16.85 -7.26
N SER A 152 -12.97 16.64 -8.54
CA SER A 152 -12.41 17.68 -9.44
C SER A 152 -13.35 18.87 -9.64
N SER A 153 -14.65 18.72 -9.38
CA SER A 153 -15.61 19.84 -9.36
C SER A 153 -15.33 20.88 -8.27
N ALA A 154 -14.53 20.52 -7.25
CA ALA A 154 -14.06 21.44 -6.21
C ALA A 154 -12.83 22.27 -6.63
N LEU A 155 -12.27 22.01 -7.83
CA LEU A 155 -11.06 22.64 -8.38
C LEU A 155 -11.37 23.75 -9.40
N ARG A 156 -12.65 24.14 -9.56
CA ARG A 156 -13.09 25.22 -10.48
C ARG A 156 -13.46 26.49 -9.76
#